data_32ca80a03b021d7444e1f4d24a5726b3
#
_entry.id   32ca80a03b021d7444e1f4d24a5726b3
#
_cell.length_a   1.000
_cell.length_b   1.000
_cell.length_c   1.000
_cell.angle_alpha   90.00
_cell.angle_beta   90.00
_cell.angle_gamma   90.00
#
_symmetry.space_group_name_H-M   'P 1'
#
loop_
_entity.id
_entity.type
_entity.pdbx_description
1 polymer ?
#
loop_
_entity_poly.entity_id
_entity_poly.type
_entity_poly.pdbx_seq_one_letter_code
_entity_poly.pdbx_strand_id
1 'polypeptide(L)'
;RSKHVLRRRQRQMCIRDRLGKAQRFDESGDRYIEFCKSTVPPDVSFDSLRIVLDCANGACYKVSPSIFRELGAEVISIGTEPDGYNINYECGSTHPEKVQEEVIKQRADFGIALDGDGDRVVLIDRKGCLLDGDDIMYILAYANPNRTGPWSGIIGTAMSNFGFEEAIKKLGYKFKRADVGDKHVSQMLKKEGWMLGGE
;
A
#
# COMPACT_ATOMS: atom_id res chain seq x y z
N ARG A 1 12.50 40.80 -2.02
CA ARG A 1 11.17 40.68 -2.72
C ARG A 1 10.50 39.30 -2.54
N SER A 2 11.20 38.24 -2.17
CA SER A 2 10.62 36.87 -2.16
C SER A 2 9.82 36.51 -0.90
N LYS A 3 10.17 37.04 0.29
CA LYS A 3 9.49 36.69 1.55
C LYS A 3 8.05 37.19 1.67
N HIS A 4 7.70 38.31 1.04
CA HIS A 4 6.33 38.85 1.05
C HIS A 4 5.36 38.11 0.13
N VAL A 5 5.84 37.52 -0.96
CA VAL A 5 5.02 36.74 -1.91
C VAL A 5 4.64 35.38 -1.34
N LEU A 6 5.57 34.73 -0.63
CA LEU A 6 5.30 33.45 0.07
C LEU A 6 4.27 33.61 1.19
N ARG A 7 4.37 34.68 2.01
CA ARG A 7 3.36 34.98 3.05
C ARG A 7 1.97 35.29 2.47
N ARG A 8 1.88 35.89 1.28
CA ARG A 8 0.59 36.15 0.63
C ARG A 8 -0.06 34.87 0.08
N ARG A 9 0.73 33.93 -0.47
CA ARG A 9 0.22 32.62 -0.90
C ARG A 9 -0.22 31.75 0.27
N GLN A 10 0.51 31.71 1.36
CA GLN A 10 0.08 31.03 2.60
C GLN A 10 -1.18 31.64 3.19
N ARG A 11 -1.33 32.97 3.20
CA ARG A 11 -2.58 33.64 3.62
C ARG A 11 -3.77 33.29 2.71
N GLN A 12 -3.58 33.17 1.40
CA GLN A 12 -4.67 32.78 0.49
C GLN A 12 -5.09 31.31 0.65
N MET A 13 -4.21 30.41 1.06
CA MET A 13 -4.59 29.02 1.41
C MET A 13 -5.39 28.94 2.72
N CYS A 14 -5.24 29.90 3.62
CA CYS A 14 -5.90 29.92 4.93
C CYS A 14 -7.19 30.77 5.00
N ILE A 15 -7.53 31.53 3.94
CA ILE A 15 -8.73 32.37 3.93
C ILE A 15 -9.81 31.67 3.11
N ARG A 16 -10.49 30.71 3.72
CA ARG A 16 -11.88 30.40 3.41
C ARG A 16 -12.71 30.93 4.57
N ASP A 17 -13.71 31.77 4.25
CA ASP A 17 -14.58 32.45 5.22
C ASP A 17 -15.42 31.52 6.11
N ARG A 18 -15.24 30.23 5.99
CA ARG A 18 -15.89 29.22 6.82
C ARG A 18 -14.86 28.21 7.32
N LEU A 19 -14.50 28.32 8.57
CA LEU A 19 -13.81 27.25 9.30
C LEU A 19 -14.83 26.17 9.61
N GLY A 20 -14.57 24.94 9.15
CA GLY A 20 -15.34 23.80 9.57
C GLY A 20 -15.17 23.56 11.07
N LYS A 21 -16.14 22.89 11.68
CA LYS A 21 -16.02 22.42 13.06
C LYS A 21 -15.48 20.99 13.04
N ALA A 22 -14.45 20.71 13.84
CA ALA A 22 -14.02 19.35 14.07
C ALA A 22 -15.06 18.63 14.93
N GLN A 23 -15.48 17.46 14.48
CA GLN A 23 -16.35 16.55 15.25
C GLN A 23 -15.67 15.20 15.32
N ARG A 24 -15.61 14.62 16.52
CA ARG A 24 -15.13 13.27 16.71
C ARG A 24 -16.17 12.29 16.17
N PHE A 25 -15.70 11.32 15.38
CA PHE A 25 -16.51 10.27 14.82
C PHE A 25 -15.91 8.93 15.22
N ASP A 26 -16.42 8.35 16.31
CA ASP A 26 -15.82 7.19 16.95
C ASP A 26 -15.93 5.91 16.10
N GLU A 27 -16.98 5.79 15.26
CA GLU A 27 -17.21 4.65 14.37
C GLU A 27 -16.36 4.69 13.06
N SER A 28 -15.50 5.68 12.88
CA SER A 28 -14.76 5.86 11.62
C SER A 28 -13.84 4.68 11.31
N GLY A 29 -13.18 4.13 12.34
CA GLY A 29 -12.32 2.95 12.22
C GLY A 29 -13.09 1.73 11.74
N ASP A 30 -14.21 1.41 12.38
CA ASP A 30 -15.03 0.24 12.08
C ASP A 30 -15.59 0.32 10.66
N ARG A 31 -16.06 1.50 10.23
CA ARG A 31 -16.54 1.71 8.85
C ARG A 31 -15.43 1.52 7.81
N TYR A 32 -14.22 1.96 8.14
CA TYR A 32 -13.08 1.77 7.24
C TYR A 32 -12.68 0.29 7.16
N ILE A 33 -12.68 -0.42 8.29
CA ILE A 33 -12.43 -1.87 8.34
C ILE A 33 -13.46 -2.60 7.47
N GLU A 34 -14.75 -2.33 7.64
CA GLU A 34 -15.81 -2.94 6.82
C GLU A 34 -15.66 -2.62 5.33
N PHE A 35 -15.31 -1.37 5.00
CA PHE A 35 -15.03 -0.99 3.62
C PHE A 35 -13.87 -1.80 3.04
N CYS A 36 -12.74 -1.91 3.74
CA CYS A 36 -11.59 -2.70 3.26
C CYS A 36 -11.94 -4.19 3.10
N LYS A 37 -12.65 -4.78 4.07
CA LYS A 37 -13.11 -6.17 3.97
C LYS A 37 -14.02 -6.39 2.77
N SER A 38 -14.88 -5.43 2.44
CA SER A 38 -15.80 -5.54 1.30
C SER A 38 -15.09 -5.54 -0.06
N THR A 39 -13.82 -5.15 -0.14
CA THR A 39 -13.02 -5.21 -1.37
C THR A 39 -12.44 -6.59 -1.62
N VAL A 40 -12.43 -7.47 -0.63
CA VAL A 40 -11.95 -8.85 -0.75
C VAL A 40 -13.05 -9.70 -1.40
N PRO A 41 -12.74 -10.47 -2.46
CA PRO A 41 -13.74 -11.37 -3.06
C PRO A 41 -14.30 -12.37 -2.05
N PRO A 42 -15.62 -12.70 -2.10
CA PRO A 42 -16.26 -13.54 -1.10
C PRO A 42 -15.74 -14.98 -1.02
N ASP A 43 -15.08 -15.45 -2.07
CA ASP A 43 -14.46 -16.77 -2.19
C ASP A 43 -13.01 -16.82 -1.67
N VAL A 44 -12.47 -15.67 -1.24
CA VAL A 44 -11.12 -15.57 -0.66
C VAL A 44 -11.22 -15.59 0.86
N SER A 45 -10.60 -16.59 1.49
CA SER A 45 -10.45 -16.69 2.93
C SER A 45 -8.99 -16.56 3.34
N PHE A 46 -8.76 -15.91 4.47
CA PHE A 46 -7.45 -15.84 5.12
C PHE A 46 -7.32 -16.86 6.27
N ASP A 47 -8.30 -17.74 6.43
CA ASP A 47 -8.24 -18.80 7.43
C ASP A 47 -6.97 -19.64 7.28
N SER A 48 -6.33 -19.95 8.39
CA SER A 48 -5.08 -20.69 8.47
C SER A 48 -3.82 -19.96 7.96
N LEU A 49 -3.94 -18.72 7.48
CA LEU A 49 -2.78 -17.90 7.17
C LEU A 49 -2.23 -17.24 8.44
N ARG A 50 -0.94 -17.36 8.63
CA ARG A 50 -0.19 -16.64 9.67
C ARG A 50 0.57 -15.49 9.01
N ILE A 51 0.29 -14.26 9.43
CA ILE A 51 0.80 -13.03 8.82
C ILE A 51 1.56 -12.23 9.87
N VAL A 52 2.78 -11.78 9.53
CA VAL A 52 3.47 -10.72 10.28
C VAL A 52 3.12 -9.39 9.63
N LEU A 53 2.61 -8.45 10.41
CA LEU A 53 2.17 -7.14 9.91
C LEU A 53 2.87 -6.02 10.68
N ASP A 54 3.67 -5.22 9.99
CA ASP A 54 4.28 -4.01 10.51
C ASP A 54 3.48 -2.78 10.07
N CYS A 55 2.99 -2.03 11.05
CA CYS A 55 2.22 -0.81 10.84
C CYS A 55 3.06 0.46 11.00
N ALA A 56 4.39 0.34 11.09
CA ALA A 56 5.34 1.47 11.19
C ALA A 56 5.02 2.49 12.30
N ASN A 57 4.31 2.10 13.37
CA ASN A 57 3.74 3.01 14.37
C ASN A 57 2.93 4.16 13.74
N GLY A 58 2.34 3.93 12.57
CA GLY A 58 1.68 4.92 11.74
C GLY A 58 0.15 4.84 11.79
N ALA A 59 -0.52 5.43 10.80
CA ALA A 59 -1.97 5.56 10.74
C ALA A 59 -2.71 4.21 10.76
N CYS A 60 -2.07 3.16 10.23
CA CYS A 60 -2.66 1.84 10.08
C CYS A 60 -2.63 0.96 11.33
N TYR A 61 -2.03 1.41 12.45
CA TYR A 61 -1.72 0.60 13.62
C TYR A 61 -2.93 -0.12 14.26
N LYS A 62 -4.12 0.45 14.17
CA LYS A 62 -5.36 -0.17 14.67
C LYS A 62 -6.12 -0.94 13.59
N VAL A 63 -6.28 -0.28 12.43
CA VAL A 63 -7.20 -0.78 11.40
C VAL A 63 -6.65 -1.99 10.66
N SER A 64 -5.37 -1.98 10.27
CA SER A 64 -4.81 -3.07 9.47
C SER A 64 -4.77 -4.41 10.21
N PRO A 65 -4.33 -4.51 11.49
CA PRO A 65 -4.42 -5.77 12.21
C PRO A 65 -5.85 -6.29 12.37
N SER A 66 -6.82 -5.41 12.56
CA SER A 66 -8.23 -5.79 12.69
C SER A 66 -8.78 -6.34 11.38
N ILE A 67 -8.50 -5.70 10.25
CA ILE A 67 -8.93 -6.17 8.92
C ILE A 67 -8.50 -7.62 8.69
N PHE A 68 -7.22 -7.93 8.87
CA PHE A 68 -6.71 -9.27 8.58
C PHE A 68 -7.22 -10.32 9.59
N ARG A 69 -7.37 -9.96 10.88
CA ARG A 69 -7.96 -10.87 11.88
C ARG A 69 -9.43 -11.17 11.58
N GLU A 70 -10.20 -10.16 11.19
CA GLU A 70 -11.61 -10.33 10.84
C GLU A 70 -11.82 -11.09 9.52
N LEU A 71 -10.80 -11.12 8.65
CA LEU A 71 -10.75 -11.97 7.46
C LEU A 71 -10.30 -13.40 7.76
N GLY A 72 -9.96 -13.72 9.02
CA GLY A 72 -9.62 -15.07 9.47
C GLY A 72 -8.13 -15.33 9.70
N ALA A 73 -7.23 -14.37 9.45
CA ALA A 73 -5.80 -14.57 9.62
C ALA A 73 -5.35 -14.57 11.08
N GLU A 74 -4.33 -15.38 11.39
CA GLU A 74 -3.51 -15.24 12.59
C GLU A 74 -2.51 -14.09 12.36
N VAL A 75 -2.70 -12.96 13.05
CA VAL A 75 -1.90 -11.75 12.82
C VAL A 75 -0.94 -11.48 13.97
N ILE A 76 0.35 -11.50 13.67
CA ILE A 76 1.42 -11.05 14.54
C ILE A 76 1.75 -9.62 14.13
N SER A 77 1.29 -8.66 14.94
CA SER A 77 1.46 -7.24 14.62
C SER A 77 2.66 -6.64 15.35
N ILE A 78 3.46 -5.86 14.62
CA ILE A 78 4.57 -5.04 15.12
C ILE A 78 4.38 -3.60 14.65
N GLY A 79 5.11 -2.66 15.24
CA GLY A 79 4.94 -1.24 14.89
C GLY A 79 3.53 -0.72 15.18
N THR A 80 2.92 -1.12 16.30
CA THR A 80 1.52 -0.79 16.65
C THR A 80 1.40 0.05 17.93
N GLU A 81 2.51 0.59 18.42
CA GLU A 81 2.55 1.40 19.65
C GLU A 81 3.06 2.83 19.37
N PRO A 82 2.24 3.67 18.67
CA PRO A 82 2.64 5.03 18.35
C PRO A 82 2.75 5.89 19.60
N ASP A 83 3.87 6.57 19.78
CA ASP A 83 4.13 7.52 20.86
C ASP A 83 4.14 8.98 20.40
N GLY A 84 3.94 9.23 19.10
CA GLY A 84 3.97 10.54 18.47
C GLY A 84 5.33 10.94 17.89
N TYR A 85 6.38 10.15 18.11
CA TYR A 85 7.74 10.42 17.61
C TYR A 85 8.35 9.24 16.87
N ASN A 86 7.84 8.02 17.06
CA ASN A 86 8.41 6.77 16.58
C ASN A 86 7.83 6.27 15.22
N ILE A 87 7.06 7.08 14.53
CA ILE A 87 6.55 6.74 13.19
C ILE A 87 7.71 6.48 12.21
N ASN A 88 7.68 5.35 11.50
CA ASN A 88 8.74 4.89 10.58
C ASN A 88 10.14 4.75 11.23
N TYR A 89 10.25 4.82 12.56
CA TYR A 89 11.55 4.71 13.21
C TYR A 89 11.97 3.25 13.30
N GLU A 90 12.96 2.86 12.50
CA GLU A 90 13.48 1.48 12.39
C GLU A 90 12.38 0.43 12.21
N CYS A 91 11.34 0.73 11.44
CA CYS A 91 10.21 -0.16 11.15
C CYS A 91 9.52 0.24 9.84
N GLY A 92 8.56 -0.59 9.42
CA GLY A 92 7.76 -0.37 8.22
C GLY A 92 8.47 -0.67 6.91
N SER A 93 7.88 -0.24 5.79
CA SER A 93 8.31 -0.58 4.44
C SER A 93 9.73 -0.12 4.07
N THR A 94 10.26 0.88 4.76
CA THR A 94 11.64 1.39 4.56
C THR A 94 12.68 0.68 5.43
N HIS A 95 12.26 -0.10 6.42
CA HIS A 95 13.09 -0.90 7.32
C HIS A 95 12.45 -2.27 7.56
N PRO A 96 12.37 -3.12 6.52
CA PRO A 96 11.63 -4.38 6.57
C PRO A 96 12.35 -5.50 7.33
N GLU A 97 13.57 -5.26 7.82
CA GLU A 97 14.43 -6.27 8.45
C GLU A 97 13.75 -6.96 9.62
N LYS A 98 13.03 -6.20 10.46
CA LYS A 98 12.28 -6.77 11.59
C LYS A 98 11.15 -7.71 11.13
N VAL A 99 10.47 -7.36 10.05
CA VAL A 99 9.41 -8.22 9.49
C VAL A 99 10.01 -9.48 8.92
N GLN A 100 11.14 -9.39 8.21
CA GLN A 100 11.86 -10.53 7.66
C GLN A 100 12.27 -11.52 8.75
N GLU A 101 12.85 -11.03 9.85
CA GLU A 101 13.22 -11.85 11.02
C GLU A 101 12.00 -12.49 11.68
N GLU A 102 10.93 -11.72 11.92
CA GLU A 102 9.72 -12.25 12.57
C GLU A 102 8.98 -13.24 11.68
N VAL A 103 8.93 -13.07 10.36
CA VAL A 103 8.35 -14.06 9.43
C VAL A 103 9.03 -15.42 9.59
N ILE A 104 10.35 -15.46 9.62
CA ILE A 104 11.12 -16.71 9.79
C ILE A 104 10.90 -17.29 11.19
N LYS A 105 11.03 -16.47 12.22
CA LYS A 105 10.92 -16.88 13.64
C LYS A 105 9.53 -17.43 13.96
N GLN A 106 8.48 -16.79 13.47
CA GLN A 106 7.09 -17.18 13.71
C GLN A 106 6.58 -18.22 12.72
N ARG A 107 7.41 -18.60 11.73
CA ARG A 107 7.02 -19.47 10.61
C ARG A 107 5.76 -18.96 9.93
N ALA A 108 5.69 -17.64 9.70
CA ALA A 108 4.57 -17.03 9.03
C ALA A 108 4.55 -17.37 7.54
N ASP A 109 3.36 -17.34 6.94
CA ASP A 109 3.21 -17.58 5.50
C ASP A 109 3.77 -16.43 4.70
N PHE A 110 3.58 -15.20 5.19
CA PHE A 110 4.19 -14.00 4.63
C PHE A 110 4.18 -12.84 5.63
N GLY A 111 4.94 -11.80 5.31
CA GLY A 111 4.97 -10.54 6.03
C GLY A 111 4.45 -9.39 5.19
N ILE A 112 3.92 -8.38 5.83
CA ILE A 112 3.49 -7.11 5.23
C ILE A 112 4.16 -6.01 6.03
N ALA A 113 4.85 -5.09 5.37
CA ALA A 113 5.34 -3.87 5.99
C ALA A 113 4.74 -2.66 5.28
N LEU A 114 4.00 -1.87 6.05
CA LEU A 114 3.41 -0.60 5.62
C LEU A 114 4.35 0.55 6.02
N ASP A 115 4.14 1.71 5.46
CA ASP A 115 4.77 2.93 5.99
C ASP A 115 3.81 3.75 6.87
N GLY A 116 4.28 4.89 7.36
CA GLY A 116 3.58 5.64 8.40
C GLY A 116 2.21 6.17 8.03
N ASP A 117 1.95 6.54 6.79
CA ASP A 117 0.64 6.98 6.29
C ASP A 117 -0.08 5.89 5.48
N GLY A 118 0.59 4.75 5.26
CA GLY A 118 0.00 3.55 4.66
C GLY A 118 -0.21 3.65 3.15
N ASP A 119 0.55 4.52 2.47
CA ASP A 119 0.52 4.67 1.01
C ASP A 119 1.53 3.75 0.29
N ARG A 120 2.47 3.15 1.03
CA ARG A 120 3.46 2.20 0.55
C ARG A 120 3.38 0.87 1.28
N VAL A 121 3.64 -0.21 0.54
CA VAL A 121 3.67 -1.57 1.07
C VAL A 121 4.80 -2.36 0.43
N VAL A 122 5.48 -3.17 1.23
CA VAL A 122 6.34 -4.24 0.76
C VAL A 122 5.89 -5.55 1.37
N LEU A 123 6.08 -6.64 0.65
CA LEU A 123 5.76 -7.97 1.14
C LEU A 123 7.04 -8.76 1.43
N ILE A 124 6.93 -9.71 2.32
CA ILE A 124 8.01 -10.63 2.66
C ILE A 124 7.50 -12.06 2.51
N ASP A 125 8.18 -12.87 1.75
CA ASP A 125 7.81 -14.28 1.58
C ASP A 125 8.15 -15.11 2.84
N ARG A 126 7.67 -16.37 2.89
CA ARG A 126 7.94 -17.30 4.01
C ARG A 126 9.41 -17.59 4.27
N LYS A 127 10.31 -17.26 3.35
CA LYS A 127 11.76 -17.42 3.48
C LYS A 127 12.47 -16.15 3.97
N GLY A 128 11.70 -15.08 4.21
CA GLY A 128 12.23 -13.78 4.58
C GLY A 128 12.70 -12.94 3.39
N CYS A 129 12.41 -13.34 2.14
CA CYS A 129 12.77 -12.55 0.96
C CYS A 129 11.80 -11.38 0.80
N LEU A 130 12.36 -10.20 0.56
CA LEU A 130 11.59 -9.00 0.26
C LEU A 130 11.01 -9.08 -1.16
N LEU A 131 9.76 -8.69 -1.30
CA LEU A 131 9.05 -8.51 -2.56
C LEU A 131 8.67 -7.03 -2.66
N ASP A 132 9.22 -6.37 -3.66
CA ASP A 132 8.94 -4.95 -3.91
C ASP A 132 7.68 -4.73 -4.77
N GLY A 133 7.41 -3.48 -5.13
CA GLY A 133 6.25 -3.13 -5.93
C GLY A 133 6.22 -3.80 -7.31
N ASP A 134 7.36 -3.94 -7.96
CA ASP A 134 7.49 -4.62 -9.25
C ASP A 134 7.17 -6.13 -9.12
N ASP A 135 7.65 -6.77 -8.05
CA ASP A 135 7.36 -8.18 -7.75
C ASP A 135 5.87 -8.39 -7.47
N ILE A 136 5.26 -7.51 -6.67
CA ILE A 136 3.82 -7.56 -6.35
C ILE A 136 2.99 -7.40 -7.62
N MET A 137 3.32 -6.42 -8.46
CA MET A 137 2.62 -6.20 -9.74
C MET A 137 2.78 -7.39 -10.67
N TYR A 138 3.96 -8.01 -10.71
CA TYR A 138 4.18 -9.22 -11.50
C TYR A 138 3.32 -10.39 -11.01
N ILE A 139 3.24 -10.61 -9.70
CA ILE A 139 2.41 -11.66 -9.10
C ILE A 139 0.93 -11.45 -9.47
N LEU A 140 0.42 -10.23 -9.34
CA LEU A 140 -0.95 -9.88 -9.69
C LEU A 140 -1.23 -10.09 -11.20
N ALA A 141 -0.29 -9.68 -12.05
CA ALA A 141 -0.38 -9.88 -13.48
C ALA A 141 -0.34 -11.37 -13.87
N TYR A 142 0.55 -12.14 -13.24
CA TYR A 142 0.70 -13.57 -13.49
C TYR A 142 -0.55 -14.35 -13.07
N ALA A 143 -1.10 -14.05 -11.91
CA ALA A 143 -2.29 -14.70 -11.37
C ALA A 143 -3.56 -14.39 -12.17
N ASN A 144 -3.59 -13.28 -12.90
CA ASN A 144 -4.78 -12.91 -13.67
C ASN A 144 -4.79 -13.59 -15.04
N PRO A 145 -5.76 -14.47 -15.32
CA PRO A 145 -5.88 -15.15 -16.61
C PRO A 145 -6.40 -14.23 -17.71
N ASN A 146 -7.10 -13.14 -17.36
CA ASN A 146 -7.70 -12.23 -18.32
C ASN A 146 -6.71 -11.11 -18.72
N ARG A 147 -6.36 -11.05 -20.00
CA ARG A 147 -5.43 -10.06 -20.58
C ARG A 147 -6.09 -9.14 -21.60
N THR A 148 -7.38 -8.90 -21.46
CA THR A 148 -8.18 -8.09 -22.38
C THR A 148 -8.88 -6.94 -21.65
N GLY A 149 -9.34 -5.94 -22.39
CA GLY A 149 -10.03 -4.80 -21.82
C GLY A 149 -9.19 -4.06 -20.77
N PRO A 150 -9.72 -3.81 -19.56
CA PRO A 150 -9.01 -3.10 -18.49
C PRO A 150 -7.73 -3.81 -18.00
N TRP A 151 -7.60 -5.10 -18.25
CA TRP A 151 -6.44 -5.92 -17.90
C TRP A 151 -5.46 -6.11 -19.07
N SER A 152 -5.60 -5.37 -20.18
CA SER A 152 -4.72 -5.49 -21.34
C SER A 152 -3.35 -4.86 -21.18
N GLY A 153 -3.14 -4.09 -20.13
CA GLY A 153 -1.88 -3.40 -19.89
C GLY A 153 -1.65 -3.02 -18.44
N ILE A 154 -0.40 -2.71 -18.15
CA ILE A 154 0.11 -2.35 -16.82
C ILE A 154 0.86 -1.03 -16.92
N ILE A 155 0.68 -0.18 -15.91
CA ILE A 155 1.41 1.07 -15.76
C ILE A 155 2.48 0.89 -14.69
N GLY A 156 3.74 0.97 -15.08
CA GLY A 156 4.86 1.19 -14.16
C GLY A 156 5.27 2.66 -14.12
N THR A 157 6.38 2.95 -13.47
CA THR A 157 6.98 4.29 -13.46
C THR A 157 8.35 4.30 -14.14
N ALA A 158 8.98 5.48 -14.20
CA ALA A 158 10.35 5.61 -14.63
C ALA A 158 11.32 4.79 -13.75
N MET A 159 10.96 4.48 -12.51
CA MET A 159 11.75 3.70 -11.55
C MET A 159 11.59 2.18 -11.70
N SER A 160 10.51 1.70 -12.36
CA SER A 160 10.27 0.27 -12.55
C SER A 160 11.44 -0.42 -13.25
N ASN A 161 11.79 -1.60 -12.76
CA ASN A 161 12.88 -2.41 -13.27
C ASN A 161 12.64 -2.80 -14.75
N PHE A 162 13.71 -2.78 -15.55
CA PHE A 162 13.60 -3.20 -16.95
C PHE A 162 13.23 -4.69 -17.08
N GLY A 163 13.75 -5.53 -16.18
CA GLY A 163 13.40 -6.97 -16.15
C GLY A 163 11.94 -7.21 -15.90
N PHE A 164 11.29 -6.38 -15.04
CA PHE A 164 9.85 -6.41 -14.82
C PHE A 164 9.08 -6.08 -16.11
N GLU A 165 9.42 -5.00 -16.79
CA GLU A 165 8.80 -4.64 -18.06
C GLU A 165 8.86 -5.77 -19.08
N GLU A 166 10.03 -6.40 -19.24
CA GLU A 166 10.23 -7.52 -20.16
C GLU A 166 9.40 -8.76 -19.74
N ALA A 167 9.34 -9.04 -18.44
CA ALA A 167 8.54 -10.15 -17.90
C ALA A 167 7.03 -9.92 -18.15
N ILE A 168 6.54 -8.71 -17.96
CA ILE A 168 5.15 -8.32 -18.21
C ILE A 168 4.78 -8.45 -19.71
N LYS A 169 5.68 -8.00 -20.59
CA LYS A 169 5.48 -8.17 -22.04
C LYS A 169 5.45 -9.64 -22.46
N LYS A 170 6.30 -10.49 -21.87
CA LYS A 170 6.28 -11.94 -22.10
C LYS A 170 4.98 -12.59 -21.64
N LEU A 171 4.32 -12.07 -20.62
CA LEU A 171 2.98 -12.49 -20.21
C LEU A 171 1.87 -12.04 -21.16
N GLY A 172 2.19 -11.21 -22.16
CA GLY A 172 1.23 -10.70 -23.16
C GLY A 172 0.54 -9.40 -22.80
N TYR A 173 1.00 -8.70 -21.76
CA TYR A 173 0.47 -7.38 -21.42
C TYR A 173 1.16 -6.27 -22.18
N LYS A 174 0.45 -5.18 -22.43
CA LYS A 174 1.07 -3.90 -22.80
C LYS A 174 1.68 -3.28 -21.56
N PHE A 175 2.79 -2.55 -21.74
CA PHE A 175 3.44 -1.86 -20.64
C PHE A 175 3.67 -0.38 -21.00
N LYS A 176 3.38 0.52 -20.08
CA LYS A 176 3.67 1.95 -20.21
C LYS A 176 4.29 2.48 -18.91
N ARG A 177 5.13 3.50 -19.03
CA ARG A 177 5.74 4.17 -17.90
C ARG A 177 5.10 5.53 -17.67
N ALA A 178 4.67 5.78 -16.44
CA ALA A 178 4.28 7.09 -15.94
C ALA A 178 5.50 7.81 -15.33
N ASP A 179 5.34 9.10 -15.06
CA ASP A 179 6.24 9.79 -14.14
C ASP A 179 6.08 9.20 -12.72
N VAL A 180 7.12 9.36 -11.90
CA VAL A 180 7.15 8.89 -10.51
C VAL A 180 6.02 9.53 -9.70
N GLY A 181 5.32 8.72 -8.92
CA GLY A 181 4.25 9.11 -8.02
C GLY A 181 2.88 8.54 -8.40
N ASP A 182 2.15 8.11 -7.40
CA ASP A 182 0.83 7.48 -7.45
C ASP A 182 -0.20 8.27 -8.28
N LYS A 183 -0.17 9.59 -8.17
CA LYS A 183 -1.03 10.50 -8.95
C LYS A 183 -0.84 10.32 -10.46
N HIS A 184 0.41 10.21 -10.92
CA HIS A 184 0.73 10.06 -12.34
C HIS A 184 0.32 8.68 -12.85
N VAL A 185 0.57 7.65 -12.06
CA VAL A 185 0.11 6.28 -12.32
C VAL A 185 -1.43 6.24 -12.43
N SER A 186 -2.13 6.80 -11.44
CA SER A 186 -3.61 6.84 -11.42
C SER A 186 -4.20 7.60 -12.62
N GLN A 187 -3.59 8.73 -13.01
CA GLN A 187 -4.02 9.48 -14.18
C GLN A 187 -3.83 8.68 -15.47
N MET A 188 -2.70 8.00 -15.61
CA MET A 188 -2.41 7.19 -16.79
C MET A 188 -3.31 5.95 -16.86
N LEU A 189 -3.59 5.28 -15.72
CA LEU A 189 -4.56 4.18 -15.64
C LEU A 189 -5.93 4.62 -16.15
N LYS A 190 -6.43 5.77 -15.71
CA LYS A 190 -7.71 6.33 -16.18
C LYS A 190 -7.69 6.64 -17.68
N LYS A 191 -6.59 7.21 -18.20
CA LYS A 191 -6.43 7.55 -19.61
C LYS A 191 -6.43 6.31 -20.51
N GLU A 192 -5.72 5.26 -20.09
CA GLU A 192 -5.60 4.02 -20.88
C GLU A 192 -6.77 3.06 -20.65
N GLY A 193 -7.59 3.29 -19.63
CA GLY A 193 -8.66 2.38 -19.22
C GLY A 193 -8.11 1.08 -18.61
N TRP A 194 -6.93 1.11 -17.98
CA TRP A 194 -6.30 -0.06 -17.36
C TRP A 194 -6.51 -0.08 -15.85
N MET A 195 -6.37 -1.26 -15.23
CA MET A 195 -6.66 -1.45 -13.81
C MET A 195 -5.42 -1.66 -12.94
N LEU A 196 -4.32 -2.14 -13.50
CA LEU A 196 -3.11 -2.44 -12.72
C LEU A 196 -2.00 -1.45 -13.04
N GLY A 197 -1.46 -0.85 -12.00
CA GLY A 197 -0.30 0.01 -12.07
C GLY A 197 0.20 0.36 -10.69
N GLY A 198 1.48 0.68 -10.61
CA GLY A 198 2.15 1.00 -9.35
C GLY A 198 3.63 1.33 -9.54
N GLU A 199 4.33 1.39 -8.41
CA GLU A 199 5.74 1.73 -8.31
C GLU A 199 6.43 0.81 -7.33
#